data_cb16ff1b13f76929cb097a9d59c3d31b
#
_entry.id   cb16ff1b13f76929cb097a9d59c3d31b
#
_cell.length_a   1.000
_cell.length_b   1.000
_cell.length_c   1.000
_cell.angle_alpha   90.00
_cell.angle_beta   90.00
_cell.angle_gamma   90.00
#
_symmetry.space_group_name_H-M   'P 1'
#
loop_
_entity.id
_entity.type
_entity.pdbx_description
1 polymer ?
#
loop_
_entity_poly.entity_id
_entity_poly.type
_entity_poly.pdbx_seq_one_letter_code
_entity_poly.pdbx_strand_id
1 'polypeptide(L)'
;MMSTPAISVESLEKYFPPARSGWRALLQPLARPTELALAGISFAVERGEAVAIVGSNGAGKSTLLRILATLILPTRGRASIAECDVERHPSRARYQLGYHTGGDEGFYTRLSVRENLGFFAAMNNMSRAEAQARLALTAERMGIARELDRQVRTLSTGMTHRVGLARALLHQPAVLLLDEPTRSLDPLAAADFRRLLKDDLVRQHGTTLLFASHTLSEVEQIADRVLLLEAGRITAFDSPRGLCAATRATTLEDAITRLARRTAPVQSQL
;
A
#
# COMPACT_ATOMS: atom_id res chain seq x y z
N MET A 1 26.24 7.49 -10.02
CA MET A 1 25.95 6.84 -8.73
C MET A 1 24.55 6.26 -8.85
N MET A 2 24.38 4.95 -8.76
CA MET A 2 23.04 4.34 -8.70
C MET A 2 22.41 4.79 -7.38
N SER A 3 21.26 5.44 -7.43
CA SER A 3 20.53 5.82 -6.22
C SER A 3 20.02 4.56 -5.53
N THR A 4 20.15 4.49 -4.21
CA THR A 4 19.59 3.37 -3.44
C THR A 4 18.07 3.42 -3.54
N PRO A 5 17.39 2.31 -3.89
CA PRO A 5 15.94 2.30 -4.03
C PRO A 5 15.24 2.58 -2.70
N ALA A 6 14.05 3.19 -2.77
CA ALA A 6 13.23 3.44 -1.59
C ALA A 6 12.60 2.17 -1.03
N ILE A 7 12.30 1.20 -1.91
CA ILE A 7 11.82 -0.14 -1.52
C ILE A 7 12.67 -1.16 -2.26
N SER A 8 13.22 -2.14 -1.53
CA SER A 8 13.90 -3.30 -2.11
C SER A 8 13.28 -4.59 -1.57
N VAL A 9 13.00 -5.52 -2.46
CA VAL A 9 12.45 -6.84 -2.15
C VAL A 9 13.28 -7.90 -2.87
N GLU A 10 13.78 -8.90 -2.12
CA GLU A 10 14.68 -9.92 -2.63
C GLU A 10 14.18 -11.32 -2.26
N SER A 11 13.79 -12.11 -3.25
CA SER A 11 13.36 -13.51 -3.11
C SER A 11 12.34 -13.72 -1.99
N LEU A 12 11.37 -12.79 -1.85
CA LEU A 12 10.44 -12.74 -0.74
C LEU A 12 9.39 -13.84 -0.87
N GLU A 13 9.31 -14.70 0.15
CA GLU A 13 8.32 -15.77 0.25
C GLU A 13 7.43 -15.60 1.48
N LYS A 14 6.15 -15.91 1.32
CA LYS A 14 5.22 -15.99 2.45
C LYS A 14 4.30 -17.18 2.32
N TYR A 15 4.33 -18.00 3.37
CA TYR A 15 3.41 -19.12 3.56
C TYR A 15 2.54 -18.86 4.78
N PHE A 16 1.27 -19.21 4.68
CA PHE A 16 0.34 -19.22 5.80
C PHE A 16 -0.01 -20.66 6.19
N PRO A 17 -0.35 -20.91 7.46
CA PRO A 17 -0.97 -22.17 7.85
C PRO A 17 -2.31 -22.30 7.12
N PRO A 18 -2.73 -23.53 6.73
CA PRO A 18 -4.00 -23.75 6.06
C PRO A 18 -5.16 -23.25 6.93
N ALA A 19 -6.12 -22.58 6.31
CA ALA A 19 -7.33 -22.15 6.98
C ALA A 19 -8.09 -23.38 7.50
N ARG A 20 -8.16 -23.53 8.82
CA ARG A 20 -8.87 -24.63 9.48
C ARG A 20 -10.02 -24.06 10.28
N SER A 21 -11.22 -24.59 10.05
CA SER A 21 -12.40 -24.29 10.83
C SER A 21 -12.73 -25.44 11.78
N GLY A 22 -13.28 -25.12 12.96
CA GLY A 22 -13.79 -26.09 13.92
C GLY A 22 -12.73 -26.78 14.80
N TRP A 23 -13.14 -27.88 15.47
CA TRP A 23 -12.34 -28.63 16.45
C TRP A 23 -11.02 -29.22 15.92
N ARG A 24 -10.89 -29.40 14.62
CA ARG A 24 -9.62 -29.85 13.99
C ARG A 24 -8.48 -28.86 14.13
N ALA A 25 -8.76 -27.58 14.32
CA ALA A 25 -7.75 -26.55 14.60
C ALA A 25 -7.08 -26.74 15.97
N LEU A 26 -7.82 -27.24 16.94
CA LEU A 26 -7.32 -27.54 18.28
C LEU A 26 -6.42 -28.77 18.37
N LEU A 27 -6.63 -29.77 17.46
CA LEU A 27 -5.87 -31.01 17.48
C LEU A 27 -4.49 -30.93 16.81
N GLN A 28 -4.22 -29.88 16.02
CA GLN A 28 -2.92 -29.71 15.34
C GLN A 28 -2.48 -28.24 15.36
N PRO A 29 -2.09 -27.71 16.51
CA PRO A 29 -1.69 -26.31 16.67
C PRO A 29 -0.43 -25.94 15.88
N LEU A 30 0.39 -26.92 15.47
CA LEU A 30 1.65 -26.74 14.73
C LEU A 30 1.54 -27.19 13.27
N ALA A 31 0.42 -26.93 12.60
CA ALA A 31 0.29 -27.23 11.16
C ALA A 31 1.38 -26.51 10.36
N ARG A 32 2.12 -27.24 9.52
CA ARG A 32 3.10 -26.63 8.63
C ARG A 32 2.41 -25.64 7.70
N PRO A 33 2.97 -24.43 7.49
CA PRO A 33 2.46 -23.46 6.53
C PRO A 33 2.49 -24.07 5.13
N THR A 34 1.32 -24.17 4.47
CA THR A 34 1.20 -24.79 3.14
C THR A 34 0.54 -23.89 2.12
N GLU A 35 -0.17 -22.85 2.57
CA GLU A 35 -0.82 -21.89 1.67
C GLU A 35 0.18 -20.82 1.25
N LEU A 36 0.61 -20.88 -0.01
CA LEU A 36 1.58 -19.97 -0.58
C LEU A 36 0.92 -18.65 -0.97
N ALA A 37 1.33 -17.56 -0.34
CA ALA A 37 0.85 -16.21 -0.65
C ALA A 37 1.84 -15.40 -1.50
N LEU A 38 3.16 -15.61 -1.30
CA LEU A 38 4.22 -14.99 -2.11
C LEU A 38 5.31 -16.04 -2.41
N ALA A 39 5.74 -16.11 -3.65
CA ALA A 39 6.56 -17.21 -4.21
C ALA A 39 7.93 -16.73 -4.71
N GLY A 40 8.74 -16.13 -3.84
CA GLY A 40 10.11 -15.71 -4.18
C GLY A 40 10.14 -14.47 -5.08
N ILE A 41 9.35 -13.45 -4.76
CA ILE A 41 9.28 -12.22 -5.56
C ILE A 41 10.49 -11.30 -5.29
N SER A 42 10.96 -10.63 -6.35
CA SER A 42 12.04 -9.64 -6.26
C SER A 42 11.71 -8.42 -7.14
N PHE A 43 11.81 -7.23 -6.57
CA PHE A 43 11.64 -5.96 -7.28
C PHE A 43 12.21 -4.80 -6.47
N ALA A 44 12.39 -3.66 -7.13
CA ALA A 44 12.79 -2.41 -6.47
C ALA A 44 11.91 -1.25 -6.95
N VAL A 45 11.67 -0.29 -6.04
CA VAL A 45 10.98 0.97 -6.31
C VAL A 45 11.95 2.10 -6.05
N GLU A 46 12.12 2.97 -7.02
CA GLU A 46 13.01 4.11 -6.91
C GLU A 46 12.42 5.23 -6.05
N ARG A 47 13.27 6.12 -5.54
CA ARG A 47 12.81 7.28 -4.76
C ARG A 47 11.96 8.21 -5.61
N GLY A 48 10.79 8.61 -5.10
CA GLY A 48 9.83 9.46 -5.81
C GLY A 48 9.05 8.77 -6.92
N GLU A 49 9.17 7.45 -7.06
CA GLU A 49 8.42 6.66 -8.03
C GLU A 49 7.06 6.24 -7.45
N ALA A 50 6.03 6.21 -8.29
CA ALA A 50 4.72 5.64 -7.99
C ALA A 50 4.56 4.29 -8.67
N VAL A 51 4.45 3.21 -7.89
CA VAL A 51 4.26 1.84 -8.39
C VAL A 51 2.91 1.30 -7.96
N ALA A 52 2.13 0.78 -8.91
CA ALA A 52 0.89 0.08 -8.65
C ALA A 52 1.10 -1.43 -8.60
N ILE A 53 0.53 -2.10 -7.61
CA ILE A 53 0.42 -3.55 -7.55
C ILE A 53 -0.97 -3.93 -8.07
N VAL A 54 -1.01 -4.64 -9.18
CA VAL A 54 -2.25 -5.12 -9.82
C VAL A 54 -2.27 -6.65 -9.81
N GLY A 55 -3.43 -7.24 -9.72
CA GLY A 55 -3.62 -8.69 -9.74
C GLY A 55 -4.97 -9.09 -9.19
N SER A 56 -5.34 -10.35 -9.38
CA SER A 56 -6.61 -10.93 -8.90
C SER A 56 -6.72 -10.89 -7.37
N ASN A 57 -7.94 -11.11 -6.87
CA ASN A 57 -8.14 -11.30 -5.43
C ASN A 57 -7.41 -12.56 -4.98
N GLY A 58 -6.68 -12.46 -3.85
CA GLY A 58 -5.83 -13.57 -3.39
C GLY A 58 -4.45 -13.66 -4.05
N ALA A 59 -4.10 -12.78 -5.01
CA ALA A 59 -2.78 -12.78 -5.65
C ALA A 59 -1.60 -12.49 -4.73
N GLY A 60 -1.84 -11.98 -3.50
CA GLY A 60 -0.80 -11.67 -2.52
C GLY A 60 -0.54 -10.17 -2.32
N LYS A 61 -1.30 -9.27 -2.96
CA LYS A 61 -1.10 -7.80 -2.90
C LYS A 61 -1.07 -7.26 -1.47
N SER A 62 -2.14 -7.47 -0.70
CA SER A 62 -2.21 -7.02 0.70
C SER A 62 -1.21 -7.74 1.60
N THR A 63 -0.84 -8.99 1.27
CA THR A 63 0.22 -9.72 1.99
C THR A 63 1.56 -9.02 1.80
N LEU A 64 1.90 -8.63 0.57
CA LEU A 64 3.12 -7.89 0.27
C LEU A 64 3.15 -6.55 1.01
N LEU A 65 2.07 -5.75 0.90
CA LEU A 65 1.98 -4.47 1.61
C LEU A 65 2.11 -4.63 3.13
N ARG A 66 1.49 -5.66 3.73
CA ARG A 66 1.60 -5.93 5.18
C ARG A 66 2.99 -6.35 5.61
N ILE A 67 3.75 -7.09 4.78
CA ILE A 67 5.16 -7.40 5.08
C ILE A 67 5.99 -6.11 5.05
N LEU A 68 5.85 -5.29 4.01
CA LEU A 68 6.55 -4.01 3.89
C LEU A 68 6.16 -3.05 5.03
N ALA A 69 4.89 -3.06 5.45
CA ALA A 69 4.41 -2.31 6.61
C ALA A 69 4.86 -2.89 7.97
N THR A 70 5.67 -3.96 7.98
CA THR A 70 6.14 -4.65 9.20
C THR A 70 5.02 -5.23 10.08
N LEU A 71 3.83 -5.47 9.51
CA LEU A 71 2.69 -6.03 10.22
C LEU A 71 2.72 -7.56 10.29
N ILE A 72 3.36 -8.19 9.32
CA ILE A 72 3.61 -9.64 9.28
C ILE A 72 5.05 -9.90 8.82
N LEU A 73 5.64 -10.98 9.33
CA LEU A 73 6.99 -11.38 8.93
C LEU A 73 6.96 -12.19 7.63
N PRO A 74 7.97 -12.06 6.76
CA PRO A 74 8.17 -12.98 5.65
C PRO A 74 8.51 -14.38 6.17
N THR A 75 8.36 -15.41 5.32
CA THR A 75 8.84 -16.77 5.64
C THR A 75 10.28 -16.95 5.18
N ARG A 76 10.63 -16.36 4.04
CA ARG A 76 11.99 -16.31 3.49
C ARG A 76 12.19 -15.04 2.68
N GLY A 77 13.45 -14.76 2.32
CA GLY A 77 13.82 -13.58 1.56
C GLY A 77 14.01 -12.36 2.43
N ARG A 78 14.12 -11.19 1.82
CA ARG A 78 14.34 -9.90 2.51
C ARG A 78 13.50 -8.80 1.90
N ALA A 79 13.16 -7.81 2.71
CA ALA A 79 12.58 -6.57 2.23
C ALA A 79 13.13 -5.40 3.06
N SER A 80 13.31 -4.25 2.41
CA SER A 80 13.76 -3.03 3.08
C SER A 80 12.96 -1.81 2.61
N ILE A 81 12.78 -0.86 3.53
CA ILE A 81 12.17 0.45 3.30
C ILE A 81 13.22 1.50 3.65
N ALA A 82 13.59 2.35 2.69
CA ALA A 82 14.62 3.38 2.87
C ALA A 82 15.87 2.80 3.57
N GLU A 83 16.39 1.68 3.04
CA GLU A 83 17.56 0.95 3.53
C GLU A 83 17.36 0.24 4.90
N CYS A 84 16.19 0.38 5.53
CA CYS A 84 15.87 -0.28 6.78
C CYS A 84 15.22 -1.65 6.52
N ASP A 85 15.88 -2.74 6.88
CA ASP A 85 15.33 -4.10 6.78
C ASP A 85 14.08 -4.23 7.67
N VAL A 86 12.96 -4.70 7.08
CA VAL A 86 11.64 -4.73 7.75
C VAL A 86 11.56 -5.75 8.88
N GLU A 87 12.43 -6.76 8.88
CA GLU A 87 12.48 -7.79 9.92
C GLU A 87 13.51 -7.44 11.00
N ARG A 88 14.72 -7.01 10.61
CA ARG A 88 15.81 -6.74 11.55
C ARG A 88 15.69 -5.40 12.25
N HIS A 89 15.13 -4.40 11.57
CA HIS A 89 14.98 -3.03 12.07
C HIS A 89 13.55 -2.48 11.90
N PRO A 90 12.50 -3.20 12.38
CA PRO A 90 11.12 -2.86 12.09
C PRO A 90 10.71 -1.47 12.58
N SER A 91 11.26 -1.00 13.71
CA SER A 91 10.95 0.34 14.22
C SER A 91 11.53 1.44 13.33
N ARG A 92 12.73 1.25 12.77
CA ARG A 92 13.32 2.19 11.80
C ARG A 92 12.56 2.17 10.49
N ALA A 93 12.20 0.98 9.98
CA ALA A 93 11.39 0.84 8.78
C ALA A 93 10.03 1.54 8.94
N ARG A 94 9.32 1.35 10.07
CA ARG A 94 8.05 2.03 10.36
C ARG A 94 8.16 3.54 10.39
N TYR A 95 9.26 4.09 10.87
CA TYR A 95 9.48 5.54 10.84
C TYR A 95 9.65 6.09 9.42
N GLN A 96 10.11 5.28 8.48
CA GLN A 96 10.29 5.66 7.07
C GLN A 96 9.05 5.43 6.20
N LEU A 97 7.99 4.81 6.73
CA LEU A 97 6.81 4.48 5.95
C LEU A 97 5.51 5.01 6.59
N GLY A 98 4.60 5.45 5.73
CA GLY A 98 3.19 5.63 6.05
C GLY A 98 2.38 4.47 5.46
N TYR A 99 1.39 3.97 6.17
CA TYR A 99 0.49 2.91 5.70
C TYR A 99 -0.97 3.29 5.89
N HIS A 100 -1.77 3.14 4.81
CA HIS A 100 -3.20 3.41 4.83
C HIS A 100 -3.96 2.36 4.01
N THR A 101 -5.08 1.87 4.56
CA THR A 101 -5.91 0.78 4.00
C THR A 101 -7.23 1.24 3.38
N GLY A 102 -7.36 2.54 3.08
CA GLY A 102 -8.57 3.06 2.43
C GLY A 102 -9.84 3.03 3.29
N GLY A 103 -9.74 3.03 4.62
CA GLY A 103 -10.86 2.99 5.55
C GLY A 103 -10.69 3.89 6.77
N ASP A 104 -11.67 3.86 7.67
CA ASP A 104 -11.67 4.55 8.96
C ASP A 104 -11.05 3.70 10.10
N GLU A 105 -10.46 2.58 9.76
CA GLU A 105 -9.89 1.62 10.71
C GLU A 105 -8.84 2.29 11.61
N GLY A 106 -9.04 2.13 12.92
CA GLY A 106 -8.11 2.61 13.94
C GLY A 106 -8.31 4.07 14.37
N PHE A 107 -9.40 4.74 13.96
CA PHE A 107 -9.77 6.03 14.53
C PHE A 107 -10.69 5.89 15.73
N TYR A 108 -10.47 6.74 16.72
CA TYR A 108 -11.42 6.95 17.82
C TYR A 108 -12.55 7.86 17.32
N THR A 109 -13.62 7.28 16.85
CA THR A 109 -14.68 7.97 16.08
C THR A 109 -15.40 9.07 16.87
N ARG A 110 -15.40 9.02 18.21
CA ARG A 110 -15.97 10.04 19.10
C ARG A 110 -15.03 11.20 19.39
N LEU A 111 -13.73 11.05 19.12
CA LEU A 111 -12.76 12.12 19.24
C LEU A 111 -12.76 12.97 17.96
N SER A 112 -12.32 14.22 18.10
CA SER A 112 -12.08 15.10 16.96
C SER A 112 -10.94 14.60 16.07
N VAL A 113 -10.85 15.11 14.84
CA VAL A 113 -9.71 14.85 13.93
C VAL A 113 -8.40 15.28 14.61
N ARG A 114 -8.38 16.45 15.25
CA ARG A 114 -7.22 16.99 15.97
C ARG A 114 -6.75 16.04 17.07
N GLU A 115 -7.67 15.56 17.92
CA GLU A 115 -7.35 14.62 18.99
C GLU A 115 -6.83 13.29 18.46
N ASN A 116 -7.44 12.75 17.40
CA ASN A 116 -6.95 11.53 16.74
C ASN A 116 -5.53 11.72 16.19
N LEU A 117 -5.31 12.77 15.40
CA LEU A 117 -3.98 13.03 14.82
C LEU A 117 -2.94 13.33 15.90
N GLY A 118 -3.32 14.05 16.96
CA GLY A 118 -2.47 14.29 18.13
C GLY A 118 -2.07 13.01 18.86
N PHE A 119 -3.00 12.06 19.00
CA PHE A 119 -2.72 10.74 19.57
C PHE A 119 -1.68 9.98 18.72
N PHE A 120 -1.85 9.93 17.40
CA PHE A 120 -0.90 9.25 16.51
C PHE A 120 0.46 9.96 16.44
N ALA A 121 0.50 11.30 16.55
CA ALA A 121 1.75 12.04 16.67
C ALA A 121 2.52 11.66 17.95
N ALA A 122 1.82 11.55 19.08
CA ALA A 122 2.42 11.10 20.33
C ALA A 122 2.94 9.65 20.24
N MET A 123 2.22 8.75 19.56
CA MET A 123 2.68 7.38 19.31
C MET A 123 3.94 7.33 18.45
N ASN A 124 4.17 8.34 17.59
CA ASN A 124 5.40 8.51 16.83
C ASN A 124 6.50 9.27 17.60
N ASN A 125 6.36 9.42 18.91
CA ASN A 125 7.31 10.10 19.81
C ASN A 125 7.56 11.58 19.44
N MET A 126 6.61 12.26 18.82
CA MET A 126 6.72 13.69 18.52
C MET A 126 6.51 14.52 19.79
N SER A 127 7.33 15.55 19.95
CA SER A 127 7.08 16.56 20.98
C SER A 127 5.76 17.29 20.70
N ARG A 128 5.16 17.90 21.73
CA ARG A 128 3.90 18.63 21.58
C ARG A 128 3.98 19.75 20.53
N ALA A 129 5.08 20.49 20.53
CA ALA A 129 5.31 21.58 19.57
C ALA A 129 5.44 21.06 18.13
N GLU A 130 6.22 19.99 17.93
CA GLU A 130 6.38 19.33 16.65
C GLU A 130 5.05 18.75 16.14
N ALA A 131 4.32 18.01 16.99
CA ALA A 131 3.02 17.46 16.66
C ALA A 131 2.03 18.53 16.20
N GLN A 132 2.01 19.69 16.88
CA GLN A 132 1.13 20.81 16.54
C GLN A 132 1.48 21.42 15.18
N ALA A 133 2.78 21.66 14.90
CA ALA A 133 3.25 22.16 13.62
C ALA A 133 2.97 21.17 12.47
N ARG A 134 3.27 19.88 12.67
CA ARG A 134 3.04 18.83 11.68
C ARG A 134 1.56 18.63 11.37
N LEU A 135 0.72 18.64 12.40
CA LEU A 135 -0.72 18.50 12.26
C LEU A 135 -1.30 19.66 11.43
N ALA A 136 -0.94 20.90 11.72
CA ALA A 136 -1.42 22.06 10.96
C ALA A 136 -1.03 21.96 9.47
N LEU A 137 0.26 21.71 9.20
CA LEU A 137 0.78 21.57 7.84
C LEU A 137 0.11 20.42 7.07
N THR A 138 -0.03 19.26 7.72
CA THR A 138 -0.62 18.08 7.09
C THR A 138 -2.11 18.27 6.87
N ALA A 139 -2.83 18.92 7.79
CA ALA A 139 -4.24 19.20 7.64
C ALA A 139 -4.54 20.15 6.48
N GLU A 140 -3.73 21.19 6.30
CA GLU A 140 -3.82 22.07 5.14
C GLU A 140 -3.58 21.31 3.84
N ARG A 141 -2.49 20.56 3.79
CA ARG A 141 -2.11 19.77 2.61
C ARG A 141 -3.19 18.76 2.21
N MET A 142 -3.82 18.11 3.18
CA MET A 142 -4.91 17.14 2.93
C MET A 142 -6.27 17.82 2.73
N GLY A 143 -6.37 19.14 2.86
CA GLY A 143 -7.62 19.89 2.72
C GLY A 143 -8.63 19.59 3.82
N ILE A 144 -8.17 19.28 5.04
CA ILE A 144 -9.01 18.95 6.22
C ILE A 144 -8.83 19.95 7.37
N ALA A 145 -8.24 21.12 7.12
CA ALA A 145 -7.95 22.10 8.17
C ALA A 145 -9.24 22.60 8.87
N ARG A 146 -10.35 22.70 8.14
CA ARG A 146 -11.65 23.14 8.67
C ARG A 146 -12.36 22.06 9.49
N GLU A 147 -11.98 20.79 9.31
CA GLU A 147 -12.58 19.63 9.96
C GLU A 147 -11.85 19.22 11.24
N LEU A 148 -10.75 19.87 11.59
CA LEU A 148 -9.88 19.47 12.72
C LEU A 148 -10.63 19.32 14.05
N ASP A 149 -11.62 20.15 14.32
CA ASP A 149 -12.37 20.16 15.58
C ASP A 149 -13.68 19.36 15.50
N ARG A 150 -13.97 18.74 14.31
CA ARG A 150 -15.11 17.85 14.14
C ARG A 150 -14.79 16.44 14.59
N GLN A 151 -15.79 15.73 15.12
CA GLN A 151 -15.66 14.31 15.44
C GLN A 151 -15.53 13.47 14.17
N VAL A 152 -14.64 12.48 14.17
CA VAL A 152 -14.39 11.62 12.97
C VAL A 152 -15.69 10.97 12.47
N ARG A 153 -16.60 10.53 13.36
CA ARG A 153 -17.90 9.94 12.98
C ARG A 153 -18.83 10.85 12.19
N THR A 154 -18.56 12.15 12.13
CA THR A 154 -19.39 13.15 11.41
C THR A 154 -18.81 13.52 10.05
N LEU A 155 -17.70 12.91 9.67
CA LEU A 155 -17.04 13.15 8.40
C LEU A 155 -17.68 12.33 7.28
N SER A 156 -17.57 12.83 6.05
CA SER A 156 -17.85 12.00 4.87
C SER A 156 -16.76 10.95 4.68
N THR A 157 -17.06 9.90 3.91
CA THR A 157 -16.07 8.86 3.58
C THR A 157 -14.81 9.47 2.97
N GLY A 158 -14.94 10.41 2.01
CA GLY A 158 -13.79 11.08 1.40
C GLY A 158 -12.96 11.90 2.39
N MET A 159 -13.60 12.58 3.35
CA MET A 159 -12.88 13.28 4.43
C MET A 159 -12.16 12.31 5.35
N THR A 160 -12.78 11.19 5.71
CA THR A 160 -12.16 10.14 6.54
C THR A 160 -10.92 9.55 5.86
N HIS A 161 -10.98 9.31 4.55
CA HIS A 161 -9.80 8.89 3.77
C HIS A 161 -8.67 9.94 3.81
N ARG A 162 -9.00 11.23 3.68
CA ARG A 162 -8.02 12.32 3.81
C ARG A 162 -7.40 12.39 5.22
N VAL A 163 -8.20 12.16 6.27
CA VAL A 163 -7.69 12.05 7.65
C VAL A 163 -6.77 10.83 7.80
N GLY A 164 -7.13 9.69 7.19
CA GLY A 164 -6.29 8.49 7.16
C GLY A 164 -4.94 8.73 6.49
N LEU A 165 -4.96 9.43 5.36
CA LEU A 165 -3.74 9.83 4.67
C LEU A 165 -2.93 10.84 5.47
N ALA A 166 -3.59 11.84 6.11
CA ALA A 166 -2.94 12.77 7.03
C ALA A 166 -2.22 12.04 8.16
N ARG A 167 -2.87 11.05 8.79
CA ARG A 167 -2.26 10.18 9.81
C ARG A 167 -0.99 9.51 9.31
N ALA A 168 -1.06 8.91 8.11
CA ALA A 168 0.06 8.21 7.50
C ALA A 168 1.24 9.12 7.16
N LEU A 169 1.00 10.42 6.97
CA LEU A 169 1.99 11.43 6.58
C LEU A 169 2.52 12.30 7.73
N LEU A 170 1.98 12.20 8.94
CA LEU A 170 2.33 13.06 10.08
C LEU A 170 3.84 13.10 10.36
N HIS A 171 4.50 11.95 10.29
CA HIS A 171 5.93 11.80 10.58
C HIS A 171 6.83 11.95 9.34
N GLN A 172 6.26 12.44 8.21
CA GLN A 172 6.96 12.67 6.93
C GLN A 172 7.72 11.45 6.41
N PRO A 173 7.04 10.33 6.19
CA PRO A 173 7.68 9.11 5.71
C PRO A 173 8.27 9.30 4.32
N ALA A 174 9.36 8.58 4.02
CA ALA A 174 9.95 8.53 2.69
C ALA A 174 9.10 7.69 1.71
N VAL A 175 8.33 6.73 2.23
CA VAL A 175 7.53 5.78 1.47
C VAL A 175 6.09 5.78 2.00
N LEU A 176 5.13 5.79 1.08
CA LEU A 176 3.71 5.64 1.38
C LEU A 176 3.19 4.35 0.77
N LEU A 177 2.62 3.49 1.60
CA LEU A 177 1.99 2.24 1.21
C LEU A 177 0.47 2.39 1.30
N LEU A 178 -0.26 2.12 0.21
CA LEU A 178 -1.73 2.22 0.18
C LEU A 178 -2.36 0.91 -0.28
N ASP A 179 -3.37 0.44 0.44
CA ASP A 179 -4.15 -0.74 0.04
C ASP A 179 -5.56 -0.29 -0.35
N GLU A 180 -5.88 -0.31 -1.66
CA GLU A 180 -7.16 0.11 -2.25
C GLU A 180 -7.55 1.55 -1.87
N PRO A 181 -6.72 2.59 -2.17
CA PRO A 181 -6.85 3.94 -1.59
C PRO A 181 -8.11 4.70 -1.99
N THR A 182 -8.75 4.37 -3.11
CA THR A 182 -9.99 5.02 -3.56
C THR A 182 -11.24 4.16 -3.36
N ARG A 183 -11.09 3.00 -2.72
CA ARG A 183 -12.22 2.12 -2.43
C ARG A 183 -13.26 2.86 -1.59
N SER A 184 -14.53 2.70 -1.96
CA SER A 184 -15.66 3.33 -1.27
C SER A 184 -15.77 4.87 -1.42
N LEU A 185 -14.94 5.49 -2.25
CA LEU A 185 -15.11 6.88 -2.64
C LEU A 185 -16.06 7.03 -3.82
N ASP A 186 -16.86 8.11 -3.80
CA ASP A 186 -17.60 8.50 -5.00
C ASP A 186 -16.63 8.96 -6.12
N PRO A 187 -17.08 9.02 -7.39
CA PRO A 187 -16.21 9.31 -8.52
C PRO A 187 -15.46 10.65 -8.43
N LEU A 188 -16.09 11.69 -7.85
CA LEU A 188 -15.46 13.01 -7.71
C LEU A 188 -14.42 13.00 -6.61
N ALA A 189 -14.74 12.45 -5.44
CA ALA A 189 -13.80 12.29 -4.34
C ALA A 189 -12.60 11.40 -4.73
N ALA A 190 -12.84 10.32 -5.49
CA ALA A 190 -11.78 9.47 -6.03
C ALA A 190 -10.87 10.22 -7.01
N ALA A 191 -11.42 11.05 -7.90
CA ALA A 191 -10.65 11.87 -8.82
C ALA A 191 -9.75 12.89 -8.10
N ASP A 192 -10.31 13.57 -7.08
CA ASP A 192 -9.55 14.51 -6.25
C ASP A 192 -8.46 13.80 -5.44
N PHE A 193 -8.75 12.63 -4.93
CA PHE A 193 -7.78 11.83 -4.17
C PHE A 193 -6.62 11.36 -5.06
N ARG A 194 -6.90 10.91 -6.30
CA ARG A 194 -5.87 10.54 -7.28
C ARG A 194 -4.95 11.73 -7.62
N ARG A 195 -5.53 12.92 -7.83
CA ARG A 195 -4.76 14.16 -8.07
C ARG A 195 -3.85 14.49 -6.87
N LEU A 196 -4.38 14.39 -5.65
CA LEU A 196 -3.59 14.57 -4.43
C LEU A 196 -2.40 13.59 -4.38
N LEU A 197 -2.62 12.30 -4.64
CA LEU A 197 -1.54 11.30 -4.63
C LEU A 197 -0.49 11.60 -5.69
N LYS A 198 -0.89 11.82 -6.96
CA LYS A 198 0.06 11.97 -8.07
C LYS A 198 0.73 13.33 -8.10
N ASP A 199 -0.05 14.40 -8.04
CA ASP A 199 0.48 15.75 -8.30
C ASP A 199 1.11 16.36 -7.05
N ASP A 200 0.47 16.23 -5.88
CA ASP A 200 1.01 16.78 -4.64
C ASP A 200 2.06 15.84 -4.02
N LEU A 201 1.69 14.59 -3.68
CA LEU A 201 2.60 13.73 -2.92
C LEU A 201 3.79 13.25 -3.74
N VAL A 202 3.57 12.74 -4.94
CA VAL A 202 4.64 12.16 -5.75
C VAL A 202 5.43 13.27 -6.46
N ARG A 203 4.77 14.09 -7.31
CA ARG A 203 5.47 15.05 -8.18
C ARG A 203 6.06 16.23 -7.43
N GLN A 204 5.30 16.86 -6.50
CA GLN A 204 5.78 18.05 -5.81
C GLN A 204 6.68 17.73 -4.62
N HIS A 205 6.38 16.66 -3.88
CA HIS A 205 7.09 16.32 -2.65
C HIS A 205 8.02 15.12 -2.75
N GLY A 206 8.09 14.46 -3.90
CA GLY A 206 8.97 13.32 -4.12
C GLY A 206 8.68 12.11 -3.21
N THR A 207 7.45 11.99 -2.69
CA THR A 207 7.06 10.83 -1.88
C THR A 207 7.04 9.58 -2.74
N THR A 208 7.75 8.53 -2.35
CA THR A 208 7.67 7.23 -3.02
C THR A 208 6.34 6.57 -2.67
N LEU A 209 5.62 6.10 -3.69
CA LEU A 209 4.29 5.51 -3.52
C LEU A 209 4.26 4.05 -4.02
N LEU A 210 3.83 3.13 -3.17
CA LEU A 210 3.47 1.77 -3.57
C LEU A 210 2.02 1.52 -3.17
N PHE A 211 1.15 1.23 -4.14
CA PHE A 211 -0.26 1.04 -3.85
C PHE A 211 -0.86 -0.18 -4.56
N ALA A 212 -1.73 -0.89 -3.87
CA ALA A 212 -2.54 -1.93 -4.49
C ALA A 212 -3.85 -1.34 -4.99
N SER A 213 -4.23 -1.67 -6.22
CA SER A 213 -5.53 -1.30 -6.78
C SER A 213 -6.03 -2.37 -7.75
N HIS A 214 -7.35 -2.52 -7.80
CA HIS A 214 -8.06 -3.28 -8.83
C HIS A 214 -8.67 -2.37 -9.91
N THR A 215 -8.60 -1.05 -9.73
CA THR A 215 -9.17 -0.05 -10.63
C THR A 215 -8.11 0.43 -11.62
N LEU A 216 -8.13 -0.05 -12.85
CA LEU A 216 -7.10 0.22 -13.86
C LEU A 216 -7.00 1.70 -14.23
N SER A 217 -8.12 2.44 -14.24
CA SER A 217 -8.09 3.89 -14.47
C SER A 217 -7.34 4.66 -13.38
N GLU A 218 -7.33 4.16 -12.13
CA GLU A 218 -6.49 4.69 -11.05
C GLU A 218 -5.00 4.41 -11.32
N VAL A 219 -4.71 3.18 -11.72
CA VAL A 219 -3.34 2.76 -12.06
C VAL A 219 -2.76 3.62 -13.19
N GLU A 220 -3.50 3.79 -14.28
CA GLU A 220 -3.05 4.61 -15.43
C GLU A 220 -2.80 6.08 -15.07
N GLN A 221 -3.57 6.64 -14.12
CA GLN A 221 -3.45 8.03 -13.71
C GLN A 221 -2.31 8.27 -12.72
N ILE A 222 -2.02 7.31 -11.83
CA ILE A 222 -1.09 7.50 -10.72
C ILE A 222 0.27 6.85 -11.01
N ALA A 223 0.29 5.61 -11.52
CA ALA A 223 1.49 4.79 -11.55
C ALA A 223 2.48 5.19 -12.66
N ASP A 224 3.75 5.21 -12.31
CA ASP A 224 4.86 5.25 -13.27
C ASP A 224 5.18 3.84 -13.78
N ARG A 225 5.08 2.83 -12.89
CA ARG A 225 5.22 1.40 -13.22
C ARG A 225 4.13 0.56 -12.56
N VAL A 226 3.84 -0.58 -13.18
CA VAL A 226 2.85 -1.55 -12.75
C VAL A 226 3.53 -2.88 -12.47
N LEU A 227 3.36 -3.40 -11.27
CA LEU A 227 3.76 -4.72 -10.85
C LEU A 227 2.53 -5.63 -10.92
N LEU A 228 2.51 -6.53 -11.92
CA LEU A 228 1.44 -7.52 -12.06
C LEU A 228 1.78 -8.73 -11.19
N LEU A 229 0.93 -8.99 -10.20
CA LEU A 229 1.09 -10.08 -9.24
C LEU A 229 -0.02 -11.12 -9.44
N GLU A 230 0.35 -12.38 -9.69
CA GLU A 230 -0.57 -13.50 -9.86
C GLU A 230 -0.09 -14.74 -9.11
N ALA A 231 -0.98 -15.35 -8.36
CA ALA A 231 -0.66 -16.54 -7.54
C ALA A 231 0.67 -16.39 -6.76
N GLY A 232 0.90 -15.20 -6.20
CA GLY A 232 2.11 -14.90 -5.43
C GLY A 232 3.38 -14.66 -6.26
N ARG A 233 3.30 -14.58 -7.58
CA ARG A 233 4.45 -14.37 -8.48
C ARG A 233 4.32 -13.07 -9.27
N ILE A 234 5.45 -12.41 -9.51
CA ILE A 234 5.49 -11.27 -10.42
C ILE A 234 5.50 -11.81 -11.85
N THR A 235 4.48 -11.46 -12.64
CA THR A 235 4.34 -11.87 -14.04
C THR A 235 4.79 -10.78 -15.01
N ALA A 236 4.73 -9.52 -14.57
CA ALA A 236 5.26 -8.38 -15.30
C ALA A 236 5.59 -7.22 -14.35
N PHE A 237 6.57 -6.40 -14.71
CA PHE A 237 6.91 -5.19 -13.98
C PHE A 237 7.49 -4.14 -14.94
N ASP A 238 6.65 -3.23 -15.41
CA ASP A 238 7.02 -2.20 -16.39
C ASP A 238 6.05 -1.00 -16.31
N SER A 239 6.33 0.06 -17.05
CA SER A 239 5.40 1.16 -17.22
C SER A 239 4.09 0.70 -17.91
N PRO A 240 2.96 1.38 -17.71
CA PRO A 240 1.70 1.06 -18.41
C PRO A 240 1.89 0.97 -19.92
N ARG A 241 2.66 1.90 -20.49
CA ARG A 241 2.99 1.91 -21.93
C ARG A 241 3.88 0.74 -22.33
N GLY A 242 4.88 0.37 -21.50
CA GLY A 242 5.75 -0.78 -21.74
C GLY A 242 4.96 -2.09 -21.77
N LEU A 243 4.03 -2.29 -20.84
CA LEU A 243 3.14 -3.45 -20.83
C LEU A 243 2.26 -3.54 -22.07
N CYS A 244 1.68 -2.41 -22.50
CA CYS A 244 0.91 -2.35 -23.76
C CYS A 244 1.77 -2.72 -24.96
N ALA A 245 2.98 -2.17 -25.07
CA ALA A 245 3.91 -2.45 -26.18
C ALA A 245 4.33 -3.93 -26.20
N ALA A 246 4.72 -4.50 -25.06
CA ALA A 246 5.16 -5.90 -24.93
C ALA A 246 4.06 -6.91 -25.28
N THR A 247 2.81 -6.54 -25.07
CA THR A 247 1.65 -7.40 -25.35
C THR A 247 0.96 -7.07 -26.69
N ARG A 248 1.36 -6.00 -27.37
CA ARG A 248 0.67 -5.42 -28.55
C ARG A 248 -0.80 -5.10 -28.24
N ALA A 249 -1.05 -4.60 -27.04
CA ALA A 249 -2.38 -4.19 -26.58
C ALA A 249 -2.57 -2.69 -26.78
N THR A 250 -3.81 -2.25 -26.98
CA THR A 250 -4.17 -0.84 -27.10
C THR A 250 -4.48 -0.19 -25.76
N THR A 251 -4.86 -1.00 -24.77
CA THR A 251 -5.20 -0.56 -23.41
C THR A 251 -4.44 -1.35 -22.35
N LEU A 252 -4.27 -0.78 -21.18
CA LEU A 252 -3.65 -1.47 -20.04
C LEU A 252 -4.48 -2.70 -19.63
N GLU A 253 -5.81 -2.63 -19.73
CA GLU A 253 -6.70 -3.74 -19.43
C GLU A 253 -6.46 -4.95 -20.33
N ASP A 254 -6.37 -4.72 -21.64
CA ASP A 254 -6.02 -5.76 -22.60
C ASP A 254 -4.62 -6.34 -22.34
N ALA A 255 -3.66 -5.48 -22.01
CA ALA A 255 -2.30 -5.90 -21.71
C ALA A 255 -2.26 -6.84 -20.51
N ILE A 256 -2.89 -6.46 -19.40
CA ILE A 256 -2.99 -7.26 -18.18
C ILE A 256 -3.73 -8.58 -18.45
N THR A 257 -4.85 -8.53 -19.18
CA THR A 257 -5.62 -9.73 -19.53
C THR A 257 -4.79 -10.73 -20.34
N ARG A 258 -4.01 -10.24 -21.30
CA ARG A 258 -3.12 -11.11 -22.11
C ARG A 258 -1.99 -11.72 -21.28
N LEU A 259 -1.42 -10.96 -20.37
CA LEU A 259 -0.37 -11.43 -19.46
C LEU A 259 -0.93 -12.49 -18.49
N ALA A 260 -2.08 -12.24 -17.88
CA ALA A 260 -2.73 -13.15 -16.97
C ALA A 260 -3.07 -14.51 -17.62
N ARG A 261 -3.54 -14.52 -18.86
CA ARG A 261 -3.84 -15.74 -19.60
C ARG A 261 -2.58 -16.57 -19.95
N ARG A 262 -1.42 -15.96 -20.08
CA ARG A 262 -0.16 -16.67 -20.34
C ARG A 262 0.35 -17.45 -19.13
N THR A 263 0.02 -17.00 -17.95
CA THR A 263 0.47 -17.58 -16.67
C THR A 263 -0.55 -18.55 -16.05
N ALA A 264 -1.80 -18.54 -16.52
CA ALA A 264 -2.80 -19.51 -16.07
C ALA A 264 -2.37 -20.93 -16.50
N PRO A 265 -2.27 -21.91 -15.57
CA PRO A 265 -2.05 -23.30 -15.96
C PRO A 265 -3.21 -23.70 -16.84
N VAL A 266 -2.92 -24.33 -17.98
CA VAL A 266 -3.92 -24.97 -18.83
C VAL A 266 -4.71 -25.94 -17.96
N GLN A 267 -5.90 -25.53 -17.52
CA GLN A 267 -6.82 -26.47 -16.90
C GLN A 267 -7.16 -27.50 -17.98
N SER A 268 -6.54 -28.66 -17.88
CA SER A 268 -6.95 -29.85 -18.63
C SER A 268 -8.42 -30.09 -18.29
N GLN A 269 -9.27 -29.82 -19.28
CA GLN A 269 -10.64 -30.30 -19.28
C GLN A 269 -10.56 -31.83 -19.17
N LEU A 270 -10.97 -32.35 -18.04
CA LEU A 270 -11.39 -33.76 -17.85
C LEU A 270 -12.81 -33.74 -17.28
#